data_b705a04adc98ab0fafa1b9f1aa1a17dc
#
_entry.id   b705a04adc98ab0fafa1b9f1aa1a17dc
#
_cell.length_a   1.000
_cell.length_b   1.000
_cell.length_c   1.000
_cell.angle_alpha   90.00
_cell.angle_beta   90.00
_cell.angle_gamma   90.00
#
_symmetry.space_group_name_H-M   'P 1'
#
loop_
_entity.id
_entity.type
_entity.pdbx_description
1 polymer ?
#
loop_
_entity_poly.entity_id
_entity_poly.type
_entity_poly.pdbx_seq_one_letter_code
_entity_poly.pdbx_strand_id
1 'polypeptide(L)'
;MTTTSPTPGPTRTRAVAVVAAVVADALIWLLAHVAFDIDLRTPDGPGSTTTSPLYFPAVVIGAAVIGLLGWGLLAVLEKFAARRARTVWTVVAVAVLVLSLFAPVFGAGLTAGNKITLVLFHLAVGAILIPAFRRNTPAGA
;
A
#
# COMPACT_ATOMS: atom_id res chain seq x y z
N MET A 1 30.75 24.81 -11.21
CA MET A 1 30.56 23.36 -11.45
C MET A 1 29.23 22.95 -10.85
N THR A 2 28.22 22.80 -11.68
CA THR A 2 26.91 22.27 -11.26
C THR A 2 27.02 20.73 -11.21
N THR A 3 27.12 20.17 -10.01
CA THR A 3 27.05 18.74 -9.79
C THR A 3 25.60 18.28 -10.01
N THR A 4 25.30 17.83 -11.22
CA THR A 4 24.05 17.13 -11.50
C THR A 4 24.11 15.77 -10.81
N SER A 5 23.41 15.62 -9.68
CA SER A 5 23.22 14.32 -9.05
C SER A 5 22.50 13.40 -10.05
N PRO A 6 23.00 12.18 -10.29
CA PRO A 6 22.34 11.25 -11.20
C PRO A 6 20.93 10.94 -10.72
N THR A 7 19.94 11.07 -11.60
CA THR A 7 18.56 10.72 -11.31
C THR A 7 18.48 9.23 -10.96
N PRO A 8 17.86 8.83 -9.83
CA PRO A 8 17.76 7.44 -9.45
C PRO A 8 17.03 6.64 -10.53
N GLY A 9 17.56 5.44 -10.85
CA GLY A 9 16.91 4.54 -11.80
C GLY A 9 15.54 4.06 -11.32
N PRO A 10 14.65 3.61 -12.23
CA PRO A 10 13.27 3.24 -11.91
C PRO A 10 13.18 2.14 -10.82
N THR A 11 14.08 1.18 -10.82
CA THR A 11 14.15 0.12 -9.80
C THR A 11 14.40 0.67 -8.40
N ARG A 12 15.37 1.59 -8.27
CA ARG A 12 15.68 2.23 -6.98
C ARG A 12 14.49 3.03 -6.45
N THR A 13 13.84 3.79 -7.31
CA THR A 13 12.68 4.60 -6.92
C THR A 13 11.51 3.72 -6.47
N ARG A 14 11.26 2.60 -7.13
CA ARG A 14 10.23 1.64 -6.73
C ARG A 14 10.55 0.96 -5.41
N ALA A 15 11.80 0.54 -5.21
CA ALA A 15 12.25 -0.03 -3.94
C ALA A 15 12.08 0.97 -2.79
N VAL A 16 12.50 2.22 -2.99
CA VAL A 16 12.31 3.30 -1.99
C VAL A 16 10.84 3.52 -1.68
N ALA A 17 9.96 3.49 -2.69
CA ALA A 17 8.52 3.64 -2.48
C ALA A 17 7.93 2.50 -1.64
N VAL A 18 8.34 1.25 -1.88
CA VAL A 18 7.91 0.11 -1.07
C VAL A 18 8.37 0.28 0.38
N VAL A 19 9.64 0.64 0.60
CA VAL A 19 10.16 0.89 1.95
C VAL A 19 9.41 2.05 2.62
N ALA A 20 9.13 3.13 1.89
CA ALA A 20 8.38 4.26 2.42
C ALA A 20 6.94 3.87 2.83
N ALA A 21 6.27 3.02 2.06
CA ALA A 21 4.94 2.51 2.41
C ALA A 21 4.99 1.66 3.69
N VAL A 22 5.97 0.77 3.79
CA VAL A 22 6.19 -0.05 5.01
C VAL A 22 6.44 0.83 6.23
N VAL A 23 7.30 1.84 6.10
CA VAL A 23 7.61 2.78 7.20
C VAL A 23 6.37 3.58 7.59
N ALA A 24 5.59 4.06 6.61
CA ALA A 24 4.34 4.78 6.89
C ALA A 24 3.35 3.94 7.68
N ASP A 25 3.13 2.69 7.27
CA ASP A 25 2.23 1.77 7.99
C ASP A 25 2.77 1.42 9.38
N ALA A 26 4.08 1.21 9.52
CA ALA A 26 4.70 1.00 10.83
C ALA A 26 4.49 2.19 11.78
N LEU A 27 4.61 3.42 11.27
CA LEU A 27 4.37 4.64 12.06
C LEU A 27 2.89 4.79 12.43
N ILE A 28 1.96 4.52 11.51
CA ILE A 28 0.53 4.54 11.78
C ILE A 28 0.18 3.52 12.87
N TRP A 29 0.73 2.30 12.78
CA TRP A 29 0.53 1.27 13.80
C TRP A 29 1.03 1.73 15.17
N LEU A 30 2.26 2.27 15.24
CA LEU A 30 2.83 2.77 16.48
C LEU A 30 2.00 3.89 17.09
N LEU A 31 1.57 4.85 16.29
CA LEU A 31 0.73 5.95 16.75
C LEU A 31 -0.61 5.44 17.27
N ALA A 32 -1.29 4.57 16.53
CA ALA A 32 -2.58 4.06 16.93
C ALA A 32 -2.50 3.22 18.21
N HIS A 33 -1.51 2.32 18.28
CA HIS A 33 -1.39 1.39 19.40
C HIS A 33 -0.77 2.03 20.65
N VAL A 34 0.32 2.81 20.47
CA VAL A 34 1.08 3.36 21.61
C VAL A 34 0.56 4.71 22.08
N ALA A 35 0.21 5.61 21.15
CA ALA A 35 -0.21 6.96 21.51
C ALA A 35 -1.72 7.08 21.77
N PHE A 36 -2.55 6.29 21.09
CA PHE A 36 -4.00 6.33 21.21
C PHE A 36 -4.61 5.11 21.90
N ASP A 37 -3.80 4.15 22.33
CA ASP A 37 -4.21 2.91 23.02
C ASP A 37 -5.33 2.15 22.28
N ILE A 38 -5.25 2.14 20.93
CA ILE A 38 -6.22 1.43 20.10
C ILE A 38 -5.83 -0.05 20.03
N ASP A 39 -6.73 -0.94 20.49
CA ASP A 39 -6.60 -2.39 20.27
C ASP A 39 -6.85 -2.71 18.79
N LEU A 40 -5.75 -2.81 18.03
CA LEU A 40 -5.82 -3.02 16.58
C LEU A 40 -6.19 -4.47 16.28
N ARG A 41 -7.27 -4.64 15.55
CA ARG A 41 -7.83 -5.94 15.15
C ARG A 41 -8.19 -5.94 13.66
N THR A 42 -8.21 -7.12 13.07
CA THR A 42 -8.63 -7.32 11.69
C THR A 42 -9.76 -8.36 11.65
N PRO A 43 -10.75 -8.24 10.75
CA PRO A 43 -11.73 -9.29 10.55
C PRO A 43 -11.05 -10.60 10.13
N ASP A 44 -11.56 -11.75 10.63
CA ASP A 44 -11.01 -13.07 10.32
C ASP A 44 -11.30 -13.52 8.88
N GLY A 45 -12.14 -12.78 8.17
CA GLY A 45 -12.46 -13.03 6.76
C GLY A 45 -13.63 -12.16 6.28
N PRO A 46 -13.93 -12.21 4.97
CA PRO A 46 -15.07 -11.49 4.41
C PRO A 46 -16.39 -11.90 5.06
N GLY A 47 -17.12 -10.93 5.61
CA GLY A 47 -18.40 -11.17 6.29
C GLY A 47 -18.30 -11.80 7.69
N SER A 48 -17.09 -12.01 8.22
CA SER A 48 -16.89 -12.50 9.58
C SER A 48 -17.32 -11.45 10.62
N THR A 49 -17.92 -11.94 11.71
CA THR A 49 -18.21 -11.14 12.90
C THR A 49 -17.12 -11.28 13.97
N THR A 50 -16.18 -12.21 13.77
CA THR A 50 -15.02 -12.40 14.64
C THR A 50 -13.80 -11.66 14.11
N THR A 51 -12.92 -11.26 15.03
CA THR A 51 -11.73 -10.46 14.72
C THR A 51 -10.53 -11.02 15.45
N SER A 52 -9.35 -10.95 14.82
CA SER A 52 -8.06 -11.31 15.41
C SER A 52 -7.19 -10.08 15.66
N PRO A 53 -6.28 -10.12 16.67
CA PRO A 53 -5.33 -9.04 16.91
C PRO A 53 -4.44 -8.77 15.70
N LEU A 54 -4.24 -7.50 15.36
CA LEU A 54 -3.35 -7.08 14.28
C LEU A 54 -1.98 -6.71 14.86
N TYR A 55 -1.06 -7.64 14.83
CA TYR A 55 0.29 -7.46 15.35
C TYR A 55 1.18 -6.64 14.40
N PHE A 56 2.14 -5.92 14.97
CA PHE A 56 3.11 -5.12 14.23
C PHE A 56 3.79 -5.85 13.06
N PRO A 57 4.32 -7.08 13.22
CA PRO A 57 4.93 -7.81 12.11
C PRO A 57 3.97 -8.06 10.95
N ALA A 58 2.69 -8.30 11.22
CA ALA A 58 1.70 -8.53 10.17
C ALA A 58 1.47 -7.28 9.31
N VAL A 59 1.48 -6.09 9.91
CA VAL A 59 1.37 -4.81 9.19
C VAL A 59 2.59 -4.60 8.29
N VAL A 60 3.79 -4.77 8.81
CA VAL A 60 5.05 -4.61 8.06
C VAL A 60 5.13 -5.59 6.90
N ILE A 61 4.86 -6.87 7.16
CA ILE A 61 4.88 -7.92 6.14
C ILE A 61 3.79 -7.66 5.09
N GLY A 62 2.58 -7.32 5.52
CA GLY A 62 1.45 -7.01 4.63
C GLY A 62 1.77 -5.88 3.67
N ALA A 63 2.27 -4.74 4.17
CA ALA A 63 2.66 -3.61 3.34
C ALA A 63 3.78 -3.97 2.36
N ALA A 64 4.80 -4.73 2.80
CA ALA A 64 5.88 -5.19 1.95
C ALA A 64 5.38 -6.12 0.85
N VAL A 65 4.54 -7.10 1.17
CA VAL A 65 3.95 -8.05 0.21
C VAL A 65 3.12 -7.32 -0.84
N ILE A 66 2.24 -6.42 -0.44
CA ILE A 66 1.41 -5.63 -1.35
C ILE A 66 2.28 -4.74 -2.25
N GLY A 67 3.30 -4.09 -1.70
CA GLY A 67 4.24 -3.28 -2.47
C GLY A 67 5.00 -4.11 -3.52
N LEU A 68 5.48 -5.28 -3.15
CA LEU A 68 6.18 -6.19 -4.05
C LEU A 68 5.25 -6.80 -5.11
N LEU A 69 4.03 -7.16 -4.78
CA LEU A 69 3.02 -7.63 -5.74
C LEU A 69 2.66 -6.53 -6.75
N GLY A 70 2.48 -5.28 -6.28
CA GLY A 70 2.25 -4.13 -7.16
C GLY A 70 3.42 -3.89 -8.11
N TRP A 71 4.66 -4.00 -7.61
CA TRP A 71 5.86 -3.91 -8.45
C TRP A 71 5.96 -5.07 -9.44
N GLY A 72 5.71 -6.31 -9.00
CA GLY A 72 5.70 -7.49 -9.85
C GLY A 72 4.69 -7.38 -10.99
N LEU A 73 3.45 -6.97 -10.67
CA LEU A 73 2.43 -6.72 -11.68
C LEU A 73 2.89 -5.66 -12.70
N LEU A 74 3.46 -4.55 -12.22
CA LEU A 74 3.97 -3.51 -13.11
C LEU A 74 5.07 -4.03 -14.03
N ALA A 75 6.03 -4.81 -13.50
CA ALA A 75 7.09 -5.42 -14.29
C ALA A 75 6.56 -6.36 -15.38
N VAL A 76 5.53 -7.15 -15.06
CA VAL A 76 4.85 -8.02 -16.03
C VAL A 76 4.18 -7.20 -17.12
N LEU A 77 3.45 -6.14 -16.74
CA LEU A 77 2.79 -5.25 -17.70
C LEU A 77 3.79 -4.52 -18.60
N GLU A 78 4.92 -4.08 -18.07
CA GLU A 78 6.00 -3.46 -18.86
C GLU A 78 6.59 -4.44 -19.88
N LYS A 79 6.67 -5.72 -19.53
CA LYS A 79 7.20 -6.74 -20.44
C LYS A 79 6.22 -7.12 -21.55
N PHE A 80 4.94 -7.26 -21.26
CA PHE A 80 3.95 -7.82 -22.20
C PHE A 80 3.00 -6.79 -22.81
N ALA A 81 2.84 -5.63 -22.19
CA ALA A 81 1.90 -4.59 -22.59
C ALA A 81 2.48 -3.17 -22.39
N ALA A 82 3.74 -2.95 -22.75
CA ALA A 82 4.50 -1.72 -22.47
C ALA A 82 3.73 -0.43 -22.76
N ARG A 83 3.05 -0.34 -23.90
CA ARG A 83 2.28 0.86 -24.32
C ARG A 83 1.12 1.20 -23.36
N ARG A 84 0.58 0.24 -22.65
CA ARG A 84 -0.58 0.40 -21.75
C ARG A 84 -0.22 0.15 -20.28
N ALA A 85 1.01 -0.26 -19.98
CA ALA A 85 1.44 -0.69 -18.66
C ALA A 85 1.07 0.34 -17.58
N ARG A 86 1.39 1.62 -17.79
CA ARG A 86 1.08 2.70 -16.85
C ARG A 86 -0.42 2.83 -16.57
N THR A 87 -1.23 2.84 -17.63
CA THR A 87 -2.69 3.02 -17.50
C THR A 87 -3.32 1.82 -16.84
N VAL A 88 -3.03 0.61 -17.34
CA VAL A 88 -3.60 -0.63 -16.80
C VAL A 88 -3.19 -0.79 -15.33
N TRP A 89 -1.92 -0.61 -15.00
CA TRP A 89 -1.45 -0.69 -13.63
C TRP A 89 -2.15 0.32 -12.71
N THR A 90 -2.27 1.58 -13.14
CA THR A 90 -2.93 2.62 -12.33
C THR A 90 -4.40 2.28 -12.08
N VAL A 91 -5.13 1.83 -13.10
CA VAL A 91 -6.54 1.43 -12.96
C VAL A 91 -6.68 0.25 -12.00
N VAL A 92 -5.84 -0.78 -12.15
CA VAL A 92 -5.84 -1.95 -11.25
C VAL A 92 -5.50 -1.53 -9.83
N ALA A 93 -4.45 -0.72 -9.63
CA ALA A 93 -4.03 -0.28 -8.30
C ALA A 93 -5.13 0.54 -7.59
N VAL A 94 -5.78 1.46 -8.30
CA VAL A 94 -6.89 2.24 -7.75
C VAL A 94 -8.10 1.34 -7.45
N ALA A 95 -8.44 0.42 -8.35
CA ALA A 95 -9.53 -0.52 -8.11
C ALA A 95 -9.26 -1.41 -6.89
N VAL A 96 -8.05 -1.95 -6.76
CA VAL A 96 -7.64 -2.75 -5.59
C VAL A 96 -7.72 -1.91 -4.31
N LEU A 97 -7.22 -0.67 -4.34
CA LEU A 97 -7.31 0.25 -3.19
C LEU A 97 -8.77 0.46 -2.77
N VAL A 98 -9.64 0.83 -3.70
CA VAL A 98 -11.06 1.05 -3.40
C VAL A 98 -11.72 -0.20 -2.84
N LEU A 99 -11.51 -1.37 -3.47
CA LEU A 99 -12.05 -2.64 -2.98
C LEU A 99 -11.50 -3.02 -1.60
N SER A 100 -10.22 -2.75 -1.34
CA SER A 100 -9.60 -3.06 -0.05
C SER A 100 -10.17 -2.23 1.11
N LEU A 101 -10.76 -1.07 0.85
CA LEU A 101 -11.40 -0.25 1.86
C LEU A 101 -12.75 -0.81 2.35
N PHE A 102 -13.37 -1.73 1.60
CA PHE A 102 -14.63 -2.33 2.02
C PHE A 102 -14.50 -3.12 3.33
N ALA A 103 -13.43 -3.87 3.49
CA ALA A 103 -13.22 -4.66 4.70
C ALA A 103 -13.14 -3.80 5.98
N PRO A 104 -12.29 -2.75 6.07
CA PRO A 104 -12.25 -1.90 7.26
C PRO A 104 -13.52 -1.05 7.45
N VAL A 105 -14.13 -0.57 6.38
CA VAL A 105 -15.32 0.31 6.50
C VAL A 105 -16.53 -0.47 6.98
N PHE A 106 -16.78 -1.64 6.39
CA PHE A 106 -17.98 -2.45 6.65
C PHE A 106 -17.72 -3.64 7.60
N GLY A 107 -16.48 -3.83 8.05
CA GLY A 107 -16.12 -4.91 8.98
C GLY A 107 -16.92 -4.84 10.28
N ALA A 108 -17.56 -5.94 10.65
CA ALA A 108 -18.25 -6.08 11.92
C ALA A 108 -17.25 -6.26 13.08
N GLY A 109 -17.64 -5.92 14.30
CA GLY A 109 -16.82 -6.14 15.50
C GLY A 109 -15.62 -5.19 15.66
N LEU A 110 -15.47 -4.20 14.78
CA LEU A 110 -14.38 -3.22 14.84
C LEU A 110 -14.86 -1.91 15.50
N THR A 111 -14.04 -1.35 16.38
CA THR A 111 -14.26 0.00 16.93
C THR A 111 -14.03 1.06 15.86
N ALA A 112 -14.56 2.28 16.07
CA ALA A 112 -14.34 3.40 15.16
C ALA A 112 -12.85 3.73 14.98
N GLY A 113 -12.07 3.75 16.07
CA GLY A 113 -10.62 3.99 16.03
C GLY A 113 -9.90 2.93 15.20
N ASN A 114 -10.27 1.66 15.36
CA ASN A 114 -9.71 0.57 14.59
C ASN A 114 -10.04 0.69 13.09
N LYS A 115 -11.29 0.97 12.74
CA LYS A 115 -11.71 1.21 11.34
C LYS A 115 -10.92 2.35 10.69
N ILE A 116 -10.78 3.47 11.39
CA ILE A 116 -10.01 4.62 10.90
C ILE A 116 -8.55 4.22 10.67
N THR A 117 -7.93 3.52 11.60
CA THR A 117 -6.53 3.08 11.46
C THR A 117 -6.34 2.14 10.28
N LEU A 118 -7.23 1.15 10.10
CA LEU A 118 -7.17 0.25 8.96
C LEU A 118 -7.36 0.97 7.62
N VAL A 119 -8.27 1.94 7.56
CA VAL A 119 -8.43 2.81 6.37
C VAL A 119 -7.15 3.60 6.11
N LEU A 120 -6.52 4.17 7.14
CA LEU A 120 -5.27 4.91 6.99
C LEU A 120 -4.12 4.05 6.45
N PHE A 121 -4.00 2.78 6.85
CA PHE A 121 -3.02 1.86 6.26
C PHE A 121 -3.21 1.75 4.75
N HIS A 122 -4.41 1.46 4.29
CA HIS A 122 -4.70 1.31 2.86
C HIS A 122 -4.46 2.61 2.08
N LEU A 123 -4.89 3.75 2.63
CA LEU A 123 -4.68 5.05 2.01
C LEU A 123 -3.20 5.44 1.96
N ALA A 124 -2.42 5.17 3.00
CA ALA A 124 -0.99 5.47 3.04
C ALA A 124 -0.22 4.66 1.97
N VAL A 125 -0.46 3.36 1.90
CA VAL A 125 0.13 2.49 0.87
C VAL A 125 -0.25 2.97 -0.53
N GLY A 126 -1.54 3.24 -0.78
CA GLY A 126 -2.02 3.73 -2.06
C GLY A 126 -1.43 5.08 -2.44
N ALA A 127 -1.40 6.05 -1.51
CA ALA A 127 -0.88 7.40 -1.75
C ALA A 127 0.62 7.43 -2.02
N ILE A 128 1.38 6.46 -1.51
CA ILE A 128 2.83 6.35 -1.75
C ILE A 128 3.11 5.56 -3.04
N LEU A 129 2.53 4.36 -3.18
CA LEU A 129 2.87 3.46 -4.28
C LEU A 129 2.30 3.91 -5.62
N ILE A 130 1.04 4.40 -5.66
CA ILE A 130 0.38 4.74 -6.92
C ILE A 130 1.13 5.85 -7.66
N PRO A 131 1.41 7.03 -7.07
CA PRO A 131 2.15 8.07 -7.77
C PRO A 131 3.60 7.68 -8.06
N ALA A 132 4.28 6.98 -7.14
CA ALA A 132 5.67 6.58 -7.32
C ALA A 132 5.83 5.63 -8.50
N PHE A 133 5.02 4.60 -8.60
CA PHE A 133 5.09 3.61 -9.68
C PHE A 133 4.62 4.19 -11.01
N ARG A 134 3.56 5.00 -10.99
CA ARG A 134 3.04 5.67 -12.19
C ARG A 134 4.07 6.61 -12.82
N ARG A 135 4.78 7.41 -12.02
CA ARG A 135 5.79 8.37 -12.52
C ARG A 135 7.02 7.68 -13.11
N ASN A 136 7.38 6.51 -12.56
CA ASN A 136 8.55 5.75 -12.97
C ASN A 136 8.25 4.68 -14.03
N THR A 137 7.07 4.69 -14.61
CA THR A 137 6.72 3.84 -15.75
C THR A 137 6.73 4.71 -16.99
N PRO A 138 7.49 4.34 -18.06
CA PRO A 138 7.49 5.08 -19.32
C PRO A 138 6.06 5.26 -19.84
N ALA A 139 5.74 6.47 -20.32
CA ALA A 139 4.56 6.66 -21.12
C ALA A 139 4.83 5.92 -22.44
N GLY A 140 3.98 4.97 -22.80
CA GLY A 140 4.11 4.25 -24.06
C GLY A 140 4.22 5.23 -25.21
N ALA A 141 5.23 5.05 -26.03
CA ALA A 141 5.42 5.82 -27.25
C ALA A 141 4.30 5.49 -28.26
#